data_d8595a78e5d4714db1652cf5e4742e6b
#
_entry.id   d8595a78e5d4714db1652cf5e4742e6b
#
_cell.length_a   1.000
_cell.length_b   1.000
_cell.length_c   1.000
_cell.angle_alpha   90.00
_cell.angle_beta   90.00
_cell.angle_gamma   90.00
#
_symmetry.space_group_name_H-M   'P 1'
#
loop_
_entity.id
_entity.type
_entity.pdbx_description
1 polymer ?
#
loop_
_entity_poly.entity_id
_entity_poly.type
_entity_poly.pdbx_seq_one_letter_code
_entity_poly.pdbx_strand_id
1 'polypeptide(L)'
;MTEWNTEELIDWDKRFVWHPFTDMREWCAAEYEPLVLVDGRGALLRDSKGREYIDGNSSIWTNIHGHNHPHINAAIRRQLGRVAHTSFLGFTNPAAIELAQAIVALFPHTSLNRVFFSDDGSTGIEVALRVADQYWRMRRSRRHQFIAFRSGYHGDTAGAASLGAAALFHTASPRWNFPVIQVPNIQALEALAPGETAKVAAVVIEPLIQGAAGMRLWPPGTLRVVREWCSRTDTLLIVDEVMTGFGRTGRMFASEHESVIPDMMVLGKGLTGGYLPLAITLISEKVFSVFDGSVAEGKALAYGHSYTGNALGCAAAKASLEVFEKDGVLEALEPKIRHLSSALAGLRELPGVKEVRQCGFIAGIETARPGMAAAVCIEARRHGLLTRPIGNVIVLMPPLCITTAQLSKAVEALRASIAKVWRDSNASGRKDAEEVTA
;
A
#
# COMPACT_ATOMS: atom_id res chain seq x y z
N MET A 1 2.85 -6.76 -36.06
CA MET A 1 2.22 -8.04 -35.65
C MET A 1 2.42 -8.12 -34.14
N THR A 2 1.34 -8.34 -33.39
CA THR A 2 1.44 -8.53 -31.93
C THR A 2 2.09 -9.89 -31.70
N GLU A 3 3.10 -9.93 -30.84
CA GLU A 3 3.80 -11.15 -30.40
C GLU A 3 2.85 -12.14 -29.69
N TRP A 4 1.67 -11.66 -29.25
CA TRP A 4 0.74 -12.35 -28.40
C TRP A 4 -0.60 -12.61 -29.09
N ASN A 5 -1.11 -13.85 -28.99
CA ASN A 5 -2.50 -14.20 -29.31
C ASN A 5 -3.40 -13.81 -28.13
N THR A 6 -4.03 -12.66 -28.21
CA THR A 6 -4.84 -12.12 -27.12
C THR A 6 -6.01 -13.01 -26.74
N GLU A 7 -6.71 -13.61 -27.72
CA GLU A 7 -7.88 -14.45 -27.45
C GLU A 7 -7.49 -15.72 -26.71
N GLU A 8 -6.39 -16.35 -27.11
CA GLU A 8 -5.85 -17.53 -26.45
C GLU A 8 -5.39 -17.24 -25.02
N LEU A 9 -4.75 -16.09 -24.78
CA LEU A 9 -4.34 -15.67 -23.45
C LEU A 9 -5.55 -15.43 -22.54
N ILE A 10 -6.61 -14.83 -23.05
CA ILE A 10 -7.86 -14.62 -22.30
C ILE A 10 -8.54 -15.96 -21.97
N ASP A 11 -8.59 -16.91 -22.92
CA ASP A 11 -9.14 -18.26 -22.66
C ASP A 11 -8.36 -18.96 -21.55
N TRP A 12 -7.03 -18.96 -21.62
CA TRP A 12 -6.17 -19.56 -20.60
C TRP A 12 -6.32 -18.88 -19.24
N ASP A 13 -6.39 -17.55 -19.21
CA ASP A 13 -6.61 -16.80 -17.97
C ASP A 13 -7.91 -17.22 -17.28
N LYS A 14 -9.01 -17.21 -18.00
CA LYS A 14 -10.33 -17.62 -17.47
C LYS A 14 -10.37 -19.07 -16.99
N ARG A 15 -9.57 -19.96 -17.59
CA ARG A 15 -9.55 -21.38 -17.24
C ARG A 15 -8.59 -21.74 -16.12
N PHE A 16 -7.47 -21.04 -15.99
CA PHE A 16 -6.36 -21.49 -15.15
C PHE A 16 -5.97 -20.50 -14.05
N VAL A 17 -6.41 -19.24 -14.10
CA VAL A 17 -5.99 -18.22 -13.14
C VAL A 17 -7.15 -17.86 -12.21
N TRP A 18 -6.89 -17.95 -10.90
CA TRP A 18 -7.82 -17.45 -9.88
C TRP A 18 -7.36 -16.06 -9.44
N HIS A 19 -8.13 -15.03 -9.79
CA HIS A 19 -7.80 -13.65 -9.49
C HIS A 19 -8.13 -13.27 -8.05
N PRO A 20 -7.23 -12.54 -7.33
CA PRO A 20 -7.50 -12.05 -5.99
C PRO A 20 -8.58 -10.98 -5.99
N PHE A 21 -9.43 -10.96 -4.95
CA PHE A 21 -10.50 -9.96 -4.76
C PHE A 21 -11.43 -9.79 -5.96
N THR A 22 -11.71 -10.87 -6.69
CA THR A 22 -12.45 -10.83 -7.95
C THR A 22 -13.65 -11.76 -7.88
N ASP A 23 -14.83 -11.30 -8.33
CA ASP A 23 -15.95 -12.19 -8.64
C ASP A 23 -15.59 -12.97 -9.90
N MET A 24 -15.24 -14.25 -9.70
CA MET A 24 -14.81 -15.12 -10.80
C MET A 24 -15.95 -15.48 -11.76
N ARG A 25 -17.21 -15.36 -11.35
CA ARG A 25 -18.36 -15.56 -12.24
C ARG A 25 -18.44 -14.42 -13.26
N GLU A 26 -18.32 -13.17 -12.79
CA GLU A 26 -18.28 -11.99 -13.67
C GLU A 26 -17.03 -12.01 -14.55
N TRP A 27 -15.86 -12.36 -13.96
CA TRP A 27 -14.60 -12.42 -14.69
C TRP A 27 -14.63 -13.44 -15.84
N CYS A 28 -15.20 -14.63 -15.60
CA CYS A 28 -15.29 -15.71 -16.58
C CYS A 28 -16.48 -15.56 -17.55
N ALA A 29 -17.37 -14.58 -17.35
CA ALA A 29 -18.50 -14.33 -18.25
C ALA A 29 -18.01 -14.07 -19.69
N ALA A 30 -18.81 -14.51 -20.68
CA ALA A 30 -18.42 -14.43 -22.08
C ALA A 30 -18.25 -12.96 -22.57
N GLU A 31 -19.08 -12.06 -22.04
CA GLU A 31 -19.08 -10.62 -22.33
C GLU A 31 -17.95 -9.85 -21.65
N TYR A 32 -17.29 -10.41 -20.64
CA TYR A 32 -16.17 -9.76 -19.96
C TYR A 32 -14.86 -10.05 -20.67
N GLU A 33 -14.20 -9.01 -21.12
CA GLU A 33 -12.88 -9.08 -21.76
C GLU A 33 -11.80 -8.50 -20.84
N PRO A 34 -10.94 -9.36 -20.23
CA PRO A 34 -9.78 -8.89 -19.47
C PRO A 34 -8.80 -8.10 -20.32
N LEU A 35 -8.15 -7.10 -19.73
CA LEU A 35 -7.02 -6.40 -20.36
C LEU A 35 -5.74 -7.21 -20.14
N VAL A 36 -5.13 -7.67 -21.22
CA VAL A 36 -3.83 -8.36 -21.20
C VAL A 36 -2.73 -7.30 -21.37
N LEU A 37 -2.12 -6.87 -20.28
CA LEU A 37 -1.05 -5.86 -20.28
C LEU A 37 0.29 -6.54 -20.59
N VAL A 38 1.00 -6.05 -21.59
CA VAL A 38 2.22 -6.70 -22.12
C VAL A 38 3.46 -5.83 -22.05
N ASP A 39 3.30 -4.51 -21.90
CA ASP A 39 4.43 -3.57 -21.91
C ASP A 39 4.11 -2.35 -21.04
N GLY A 40 5.15 -1.64 -20.58
CA GLY A 40 4.99 -0.41 -19.84
C GLY A 40 6.26 0.45 -19.86
N ARG A 41 6.05 1.78 -19.87
CA ARG A 41 7.15 2.74 -19.80
C ARG A 41 6.71 4.01 -19.07
N GLY A 42 7.47 4.41 -18.07
CA GLY A 42 7.10 5.55 -17.23
C GLY A 42 5.73 5.31 -16.60
N ALA A 43 4.79 6.24 -16.73
CA ALA A 43 3.43 6.12 -16.20
C ALA A 43 2.45 5.45 -17.19
N LEU A 44 2.93 4.86 -18.27
CA LEU A 44 2.09 4.24 -19.31
C LEU A 44 2.22 2.73 -19.28
N LEU A 45 1.09 2.06 -19.51
CA LEU A 45 0.96 0.62 -19.77
C LEU A 45 0.36 0.42 -21.16
N ARG A 46 0.71 -0.69 -21.80
CA ARG A 46 0.18 -1.07 -23.11
C ARG A 46 -0.38 -2.49 -23.05
N ASP A 47 -1.57 -2.66 -23.64
CA ASP A 47 -2.17 -3.98 -23.76
C ASP A 47 -1.72 -4.73 -25.04
N SER A 48 -2.09 -6.00 -25.12
CA SER A 48 -1.78 -6.89 -26.23
C SER A 48 -2.42 -6.48 -27.56
N LYS A 49 -3.41 -5.57 -27.53
CA LYS A 49 -4.03 -4.96 -28.72
C LYS A 49 -3.33 -3.64 -29.13
N GLY A 50 -2.26 -3.26 -28.44
CA GLY A 50 -1.47 -2.06 -28.73
C GLY A 50 -2.04 -0.75 -28.17
N ARG A 51 -3.10 -0.78 -27.36
CA ARG A 51 -3.69 0.42 -26.75
C ARG A 51 -2.87 0.85 -25.55
N GLU A 52 -2.66 2.15 -25.40
CA GLU A 52 -1.92 2.72 -24.27
C GLU A 52 -2.86 3.31 -23.22
N TYR A 53 -2.44 3.18 -21.96
CA TYR A 53 -3.18 3.65 -20.80
C TYR A 53 -2.25 4.32 -19.81
N ILE A 54 -2.70 5.39 -19.18
CA ILE A 54 -2.08 5.95 -17.98
C ILE A 54 -2.35 5.00 -16.82
N ASP A 55 -1.31 4.56 -16.11
CA ASP A 55 -1.41 3.79 -14.87
C ASP A 55 -1.82 4.73 -13.72
N GLY A 56 -3.10 4.95 -13.56
CA GLY A 56 -3.66 5.82 -12.51
C GLY A 56 -3.62 5.21 -11.11
N ASN A 57 -3.17 3.96 -10.97
CA ASN A 57 -3.15 3.23 -9.70
C ASN A 57 -1.76 2.67 -9.35
N SER A 58 -0.72 3.00 -10.12
CA SER A 58 0.65 2.47 -9.94
C SER A 58 0.66 0.96 -9.80
N SER A 59 0.00 0.26 -10.72
CA SER A 59 -0.38 -1.16 -10.62
C SER A 59 -1.26 -1.43 -9.40
N ILE A 60 -0.73 -1.61 -8.20
CA ILE A 60 -1.45 -1.57 -6.93
C ILE A 60 -0.64 -0.80 -5.88
N TRP A 61 -0.41 0.50 -6.15
CA TRP A 61 0.33 1.44 -5.29
C TRP A 61 1.82 1.10 -5.15
N THR A 62 2.33 0.17 -5.97
CA THR A 62 3.70 -0.34 -5.88
C THR A 62 4.67 0.42 -6.76
N ASN A 63 4.25 0.76 -8.00
CA ASN A 63 5.13 1.36 -9.00
C ASN A 63 5.27 2.86 -8.78
N ILE A 64 6.39 3.29 -8.22
CA ILE A 64 6.62 4.72 -7.90
C ILE A 64 7.46 5.44 -8.96
N HIS A 65 8.49 4.79 -9.53
CA HIS A 65 9.39 5.39 -10.52
C HIS A 65 8.95 5.18 -11.96
N GLY A 66 7.81 4.53 -12.17
CA GLY A 66 7.31 4.14 -13.48
C GLY A 66 7.83 2.79 -13.96
N HIS A 67 7.18 2.30 -15.00
CA HIS A 67 7.50 1.03 -15.64
C HIS A 67 8.81 1.13 -16.41
N ASN A 68 9.56 0.04 -16.44
CA ASN A 68 10.78 -0.14 -17.24
C ASN A 68 11.84 0.96 -16.99
N HIS A 69 12.06 1.32 -15.72
CA HIS A 69 13.06 2.35 -15.37
C HIS A 69 14.47 1.83 -15.61
N PRO A 70 15.30 2.51 -16.44
CA PRO A 70 16.57 1.96 -16.91
C PRO A 70 17.56 1.69 -15.79
N HIS A 71 17.61 2.53 -14.75
CA HIS A 71 18.52 2.37 -13.62
C HIS A 71 18.19 1.12 -12.78
N ILE A 72 16.91 0.91 -12.46
CA ILE A 72 16.44 -0.26 -11.69
C ILE A 72 16.66 -1.54 -12.52
N ASN A 73 16.30 -1.53 -13.81
CA ASN A 73 16.54 -2.64 -14.69
C ASN A 73 18.03 -3.04 -14.76
N ALA A 74 18.93 -2.04 -14.87
CA ALA A 74 20.37 -2.29 -14.90
C ALA A 74 20.88 -2.89 -13.58
N ALA A 75 20.37 -2.44 -12.43
CA ALA A 75 20.73 -2.99 -11.13
C ALA A 75 20.30 -4.46 -10.99
N ILE A 76 19.06 -4.79 -11.37
CA ILE A 76 18.55 -6.16 -11.35
C ILE A 76 19.37 -7.07 -12.28
N ARG A 77 19.67 -6.63 -13.53
CA ARG A 77 20.50 -7.39 -14.48
C ARG A 77 21.89 -7.66 -13.93
N ARG A 78 22.53 -6.67 -13.32
CA ARG A 78 23.86 -6.84 -12.70
C ARG A 78 23.81 -7.85 -11.54
N GLN A 79 22.78 -7.78 -10.71
CA GLN A 79 22.62 -8.71 -9.58
C GLN A 79 22.30 -10.13 -10.06
N LEU A 80 21.47 -10.27 -11.10
CA LEU A 80 21.15 -11.56 -11.73
C LEU A 80 22.40 -12.27 -12.26
N GLY A 81 23.37 -11.52 -12.81
CA GLY A 81 24.64 -12.05 -13.25
C GLY A 81 25.61 -12.47 -12.13
N ARG A 82 25.25 -12.25 -10.86
CA ARG A 82 26.05 -12.65 -9.68
C ARG A 82 25.39 -13.79 -8.93
N VAL A 83 24.31 -13.48 -8.20
CA VAL A 83 23.50 -14.43 -7.45
C VAL A 83 22.07 -13.90 -7.32
N ALA A 84 21.10 -14.69 -7.72
CA ALA A 84 19.68 -14.30 -7.66
C ALA A 84 19.16 -14.32 -6.20
N HIS A 85 19.48 -15.37 -5.48
CA HIS A 85 19.12 -15.55 -4.07
C HIS A 85 20.15 -16.43 -3.36
N THR A 86 20.30 -16.20 -2.05
CA THR A 86 21.04 -17.06 -1.13
C THR A 86 20.39 -17.02 0.24
N SER A 87 20.52 -18.09 1.01
CA SER A 87 19.97 -18.17 2.37
C SER A 87 20.55 -17.09 3.27
N PHE A 88 19.71 -16.57 4.18
CA PHE A 88 20.11 -15.67 5.28
C PHE A 88 20.33 -16.42 6.59
N LEU A 89 20.18 -17.75 6.60
CA LEU A 89 20.43 -18.60 7.77
C LEU A 89 21.92 -18.94 7.87
N GLY A 90 22.67 -18.14 8.64
CA GLY A 90 24.11 -18.24 8.79
C GLY A 90 24.94 -17.66 7.66
N PHE A 91 24.29 -17.03 6.67
CA PHE A 91 24.91 -16.36 5.54
C PHE A 91 24.33 -14.96 5.37
N THR A 92 24.98 -14.15 4.57
CA THR A 92 24.51 -12.82 4.18
C THR A 92 24.94 -12.49 2.75
N ASN A 93 24.48 -11.38 2.19
CA ASN A 93 24.90 -10.92 0.87
C ASN A 93 25.06 -9.39 0.81
N PRO A 94 25.94 -8.88 -0.06
CA PRO A 94 26.22 -7.44 -0.16
C PRO A 94 24.97 -6.60 -0.45
N ALA A 95 24.08 -7.06 -1.33
CA ALA A 95 22.89 -6.29 -1.73
C ALA A 95 21.97 -6.01 -0.53
N ALA A 96 21.77 -7.00 0.34
CA ALA A 96 20.96 -6.83 1.55
C ALA A 96 21.66 -5.93 2.58
N ILE A 97 22.97 -6.07 2.77
CA ILE A 97 23.76 -5.25 3.71
C ILE A 97 23.72 -3.78 3.27
N GLU A 98 23.98 -3.51 1.99
CA GLU A 98 24.00 -2.17 1.44
C GLU A 98 22.60 -1.53 1.48
N LEU A 99 21.53 -2.29 1.21
CA LEU A 99 20.17 -1.80 1.36
C LEU A 99 19.84 -1.49 2.81
N ALA A 100 20.20 -2.35 3.76
CA ALA A 100 19.97 -2.10 5.19
C ALA A 100 20.65 -0.80 5.64
N GLN A 101 21.89 -0.60 5.24
CA GLN A 101 22.62 0.65 5.52
C GLN A 101 21.93 1.86 4.90
N ALA A 102 21.52 1.77 3.63
CA ALA A 102 20.84 2.87 2.93
C ALA A 102 19.49 3.23 3.58
N ILE A 103 18.70 2.23 4.01
CA ILE A 103 17.44 2.47 4.71
C ILE A 103 17.67 3.12 6.07
N VAL A 104 18.62 2.62 6.87
CA VAL A 104 18.94 3.21 8.19
C VAL A 104 19.42 4.66 8.04
N ALA A 105 20.17 4.97 7.00
CA ALA A 105 20.64 6.33 6.72
C ALA A 105 19.51 7.34 6.44
N LEU A 106 18.30 6.89 6.07
CA LEU A 106 17.11 7.75 5.92
C LEU A 106 16.55 8.22 7.28
N PHE A 107 16.99 7.63 8.39
CA PHE A 107 16.53 7.94 9.74
C PHE A 107 17.68 8.44 10.64
N PRO A 108 18.41 9.49 10.23
CA PRO A 108 19.55 9.98 10.99
C PRO A 108 19.11 10.46 12.38
N HIS A 109 19.95 10.19 13.37
CA HIS A 109 19.70 10.59 14.76
C HIS A 109 18.44 9.99 15.42
N THR A 110 17.91 8.91 14.87
CA THR A 110 16.81 8.16 15.47
C THR A 110 17.29 6.82 16.04
N SER A 111 16.41 6.14 16.79
CA SER A 111 16.68 4.81 17.31
C SER A 111 16.38 3.68 16.31
N LEU A 112 15.83 3.98 15.14
CA LEU A 112 15.51 3.01 14.09
C LEU A 112 16.77 2.61 13.34
N ASN A 113 17.38 1.48 13.70
CA ASN A 113 18.71 1.11 13.22
C ASN A 113 18.90 -0.39 12.93
N ARG A 114 17.84 -1.18 12.96
CA ARG A 114 17.87 -2.60 12.62
C ARG A 114 16.83 -2.91 11.55
N VAL A 115 17.23 -3.69 10.56
CA VAL A 115 16.41 -4.08 9.41
C VAL A 115 16.17 -5.58 9.45
N PHE A 116 14.89 -5.98 9.42
CA PHE A 116 14.47 -7.35 9.17
C PHE A 116 13.80 -7.42 7.80
N PHE A 117 14.24 -8.30 6.93
CA PHE A 117 13.71 -8.49 5.59
C PHE A 117 12.60 -9.55 5.56
N SER A 118 11.53 -9.27 4.83
CA SER A 118 10.44 -10.20 4.52
C SER A 118 9.96 -10.03 3.08
N ASP A 119 8.92 -10.75 2.66
CA ASP A 119 8.58 -10.88 1.24
C ASP A 119 7.63 -9.78 0.75
N ASP A 120 6.70 -9.32 1.60
CA ASP A 120 5.70 -8.30 1.30
C ASP A 120 5.24 -7.55 2.55
N GLY A 121 4.36 -6.56 2.38
CA GLY A 121 3.85 -5.76 3.49
C GLY A 121 3.16 -6.57 4.58
N SER A 122 2.35 -7.58 4.20
CA SER A 122 1.65 -8.45 5.16
C SER A 122 2.63 -9.22 6.03
N THR A 123 3.67 -9.79 5.41
CA THR A 123 4.73 -10.51 6.12
C THR A 123 5.61 -9.58 6.95
N GLY A 124 5.78 -8.32 6.53
CA GLY A 124 6.44 -7.29 7.34
C GLY A 124 5.66 -6.97 8.62
N ILE A 125 4.34 -6.91 8.54
CA ILE A 125 3.46 -6.78 9.72
C ILE A 125 3.56 -8.01 10.62
N GLU A 126 3.58 -9.23 10.06
CA GLU A 126 3.80 -10.47 10.84
C GLU A 126 5.10 -10.40 11.65
N VAL A 127 6.18 -9.92 11.04
CA VAL A 127 7.46 -9.70 11.73
C VAL A 127 7.27 -8.76 12.91
N ALA A 128 6.64 -7.59 12.68
CA ALA A 128 6.44 -6.59 13.72
C ALA A 128 5.61 -7.11 14.91
N LEU A 129 4.55 -7.88 14.62
CA LEU A 129 3.71 -8.51 15.65
C LEU A 129 4.48 -9.52 16.48
N ARG A 130 5.25 -10.40 15.82
CA ARG A 130 6.06 -11.42 16.50
C ARG A 130 7.18 -10.80 17.33
N VAL A 131 7.84 -9.77 16.82
CA VAL A 131 8.84 -9.01 17.57
C VAL A 131 8.22 -8.37 18.79
N ALA A 132 7.05 -7.73 18.68
CA ALA A 132 6.36 -7.10 19.80
C ALA A 132 5.94 -8.12 20.87
N ASP A 133 5.37 -9.26 20.48
CA ASP A 133 4.97 -10.32 21.42
C ASP A 133 6.19 -10.88 22.17
N GLN A 134 7.25 -11.23 21.42
CA GLN A 134 8.46 -11.79 22.01
C GLN A 134 9.22 -10.77 22.89
N TYR A 135 9.25 -9.49 22.50
CA TYR A 135 9.82 -8.40 23.30
C TYR A 135 9.20 -8.36 24.72
N TRP A 136 7.87 -8.41 24.80
CA TRP A 136 7.19 -8.37 26.09
C TRP A 136 7.35 -9.66 26.89
N ARG A 137 7.35 -10.82 26.25
CA ARG A 137 7.61 -12.10 26.91
C ARG A 137 9.00 -12.14 27.56
N MET A 138 10.03 -11.67 26.86
CA MET A 138 11.39 -11.60 27.38
C MET A 138 11.51 -10.65 28.56
N ARG A 139 10.73 -9.59 28.59
CA ARG A 139 10.62 -8.68 29.74
C ARG A 139 9.72 -9.20 30.84
N ARG A 140 9.26 -10.45 30.77
CA ARG A 140 8.35 -11.09 31.72
C ARG A 140 7.06 -10.31 31.95
N SER A 141 6.58 -9.58 30.94
CA SER A 141 5.37 -8.81 30.94
C SER A 141 4.19 -9.66 30.46
N ARG A 142 2.98 -9.32 30.90
CA ARG A 142 1.72 -9.95 30.44
C ARG A 142 1.11 -9.25 29.24
N ARG A 143 1.84 -8.38 28.54
CA ARG A 143 1.40 -7.67 27.36
C ARG A 143 1.40 -8.60 26.16
N HIS A 144 0.23 -8.82 25.56
CA HIS A 144 0.04 -9.74 24.43
C HIS A 144 -1.12 -9.31 23.51
N GLN A 145 -1.83 -8.24 23.86
CA GLN A 145 -2.93 -7.72 23.04
C GLN A 145 -2.40 -6.65 22.09
N PHE A 146 -3.04 -6.57 20.94
CA PHE A 146 -2.75 -5.52 19.94
C PHE A 146 -3.95 -4.59 19.82
N ILE A 147 -3.68 -3.33 19.56
CA ILE A 147 -4.68 -2.34 19.18
C ILE A 147 -4.50 -2.02 17.71
N ALA A 148 -5.62 -1.97 16.98
CA ALA A 148 -5.69 -1.45 15.63
C ALA A 148 -6.90 -0.53 15.47
N PHE A 149 -6.89 0.31 14.46
CA PHE A 149 -7.99 1.22 14.21
C PHE A 149 -9.01 0.62 13.23
N ARG A 150 -10.29 0.83 13.50
CA ARG A 150 -11.37 0.41 12.60
C ARG A 150 -11.12 0.92 11.19
N SER A 151 -11.49 0.09 10.22
CA SER A 151 -11.24 0.32 8.79
C SER A 151 -9.76 0.29 8.37
N GLY A 152 -8.82 -0.03 9.27
CA GLY A 152 -7.43 -0.28 8.92
C GLY A 152 -7.28 -1.53 8.06
N TYR A 153 -6.23 -1.55 7.24
CA TYR A 153 -5.82 -2.71 6.45
C TYR A 153 -4.30 -2.85 6.53
N HIS A 154 -3.86 -4.01 6.97
CA HIS A 154 -2.44 -4.28 7.21
C HIS A 154 -1.92 -5.50 6.45
N GLY A 155 -2.75 -6.12 5.62
CA GLY A 155 -2.42 -7.30 4.82
C GLY A 155 -3.35 -8.49 5.07
N ASP A 156 -3.11 -9.60 4.36
CA ASP A 156 -4.00 -10.75 4.29
C ASP A 156 -3.41 -12.04 4.89
N THR A 157 -2.21 -12.00 5.48
CA THR A 157 -1.73 -13.09 6.35
C THR A 157 -2.54 -13.10 7.65
N ALA A 158 -2.57 -14.23 8.35
CA ALA A 158 -3.45 -14.38 9.53
C ALA A 158 -3.23 -13.28 10.60
N GLY A 159 -1.99 -12.92 10.89
CA GLY A 159 -1.69 -11.87 11.86
C GLY A 159 -2.05 -10.48 11.34
N ALA A 160 -1.65 -10.15 10.12
CA ALA A 160 -1.97 -8.86 9.51
C ALA A 160 -3.48 -8.68 9.33
N ALA A 161 -4.20 -9.71 8.87
CA ALA A 161 -5.65 -9.70 8.73
C ALA A 161 -6.39 -9.53 10.07
N SER A 162 -5.82 -10.05 11.18
CA SER A 162 -6.39 -9.86 12.51
C SER A 162 -6.44 -8.40 12.93
N LEU A 163 -5.48 -7.58 12.49
CA LEU A 163 -5.45 -6.14 12.74
C LEU A 163 -6.45 -5.38 11.86
N GLY A 164 -6.80 -5.93 10.70
CA GLY A 164 -7.68 -5.28 9.75
C GLY A 164 -9.16 -5.34 10.19
N ALA A 165 -9.90 -4.31 9.82
CA ALA A 165 -11.35 -4.24 9.98
C ALA A 165 -12.03 -3.60 8.76
N ALA A 166 -11.31 -3.45 7.65
CA ALA A 166 -11.87 -2.95 6.40
C ALA A 166 -12.86 -4.02 5.84
N ALA A 167 -14.15 -3.75 5.95
CA ALA A 167 -15.23 -4.70 5.67
C ALA A 167 -15.15 -5.37 4.29
N LEU A 168 -14.57 -4.70 3.30
CA LEU A 168 -14.35 -5.24 1.94
C LEU A 168 -13.37 -6.43 1.88
N PHE A 169 -12.47 -6.54 2.87
CA PHE A 169 -11.35 -7.50 2.82
C PHE A 169 -11.46 -8.59 3.90
N HIS A 170 -12.35 -8.45 4.90
CA HIS A 170 -12.37 -9.32 6.08
C HIS A 170 -13.65 -10.17 6.25
N THR A 171 -14.52 -10.21 5.25
CA THR A 171 -15.79 -10.96 5.34
C THR A 171 -15.63 -12.49 5.32
N ALA A 172 -14.46 -13.01 4.92
CA ALA A 172 -14.36 -14.41 4.54
C ALA A 172 -13.94 -15.40 5.64
N SER A 173 -13.22 -15.02 6.70
CA SER A 173 -12.77 -16.02 7.70
C SER A 173 -12.36 -15.48 9.08
N PRO A 174 -13.33 -15.13 9.94
CA PRO A 174 -13.02 -14.66 11.30
C PRO A 174 -12.35 -15.74 12.17
N ARG A 175 -12.38 -17.02 11.77
CA ARG A 175 -11.83 -18.14 12.56
C ARG A 175 -10.29 -18.21 12.56
N TRP A 176 -9.62 -17.55 11.63
CA TRP A 176 -8.17 -17.58 11.50
C TRP A 176 -7.50 -16.40 12.20
N ASN A 177 -8.30 -15.45 12.69
CA ASN A 177 -7.80 -14.23 13.28
C ASN A 177 -7.67 -14.35 14.81
N PHE A 178 -6.63 -13.75 15.37
CA PHE A 178 -6.52 -13.60 16.83
C PHE A 178 -7.25 -12.32 17.32
N PRO A 179 -7.64 -12.26 18.60
CA PRO A 179 -8.34 -11.10 19.14
C PRO A 179 -7.49 -9.83 19.13
N VAL A 180 -8.04 -8.75 18.58
CA VAL A 180 -7.45 -7.40 18.54
C VAL A 180 -8.46 -6.41 19.11
N ILE A 181 -7.96 -5.43 19.86
CA ILE A 181 -8.78 -4.31 20.35
C ILE A 181 -8.96 -3.32 19.19
N GLN A 182 -10.15 -3.30 18.61
CA GLN A 182 -10.48 -2.39 17.51
C GLN A 182 -11.03 -1.07 18.03
N VAL A 183 -10.26 0.01 17.91
CA VAL A 183 -10.69 1.36 18.30
C VAL A 183 -11.17 2.16 17.08
N PRO A 184 -12.32 2.86 17.19
CA PRO A 184 -12.86 3.62 16.07
C PRO A 184 -12.10 4.93 15.78
N ASN A 185 -11.47 5.52 16.80
CA ASN A 185 -10.79 6.82 16.74
C ASN A 185 -9.86 7.01 17.94
N ILE A 186 -9.20 8.17 17.99
CA ILE A 186 -8.27 8.54 19.07
C ILE A 186 -8.96 8.65 20.43
N GLN A 187 -10.17 9.19 20.49
CA GLN A 187 -10.91 9.35 21.74
C GLN A 187 -11.18 8.00 22.41
N ALA A 188 -11.50 6.98 21.60
CA ALA A 188 -11.69 5.62 22.12
C ALA A 188 -10.36 4.99 22.57
N LEU A 189 -9.24 5.30 21.90
CA LEU A 189 -7.91 4.87 22.37
C LEU A 189 -7.58 5.49 23.74
N GLU A 190 -7.80 6.78 23.89
CA GLU A 190 -7.52 7.51 25.13
C GLU A 190 -8.44 7.09 26.30
N ALA A 191 -9.64 6.62 25.99
CA ALA A 191 -10.63 6.17 26.97
C ALA A 191 -10.41 4.74 27.48
N LEU A 192 -9.42 4.00 26.96
CA LEU A 192 -9.13 2.65 27.42
C LEU A 192 -8.74 2.65 28.91
N ALA A 193 -9.34 1.73 29.67
CA ALA A 193 -9.08 1.62 31.09
C ALA A 193 -7.63 1.16 31.39
N PRO A 194 -7.03 1.58 32.51
CA PRO A 194 -5.67 1.17 32.88
C PRO A 194 -5.44 -0.35 32.90
N GLY A 195 -6.47 -1.12 33.29
CA GLY A 195 -6.39 -2.60 33.27
C GLY A 195 -6.37 -3.22 31.89
N GLU A 196 -6.91 -2.53 30.86
CA GLU A 196 -6.83 -2.94 29.46
C GLU A 196 -5.49 -2.53 28.87
N THR A 197 -5.07 -1.29 29.07
CA THR A 197 -3.80 -0.76 28.54
C THR A 197 -2.59 -1.54 29.05
N ALA A 198 -2.64 -2.05 30.30
CA ALA A 198 -1.58 -2.87 30.88
C ALA A 198 -1.35 -4.20 30.14
N LYS A 199 -2.28 -4.65 29.28
CA LYS A 199 -2.17 -5.87 28.49
C LYS A 199 -1.74 -5.62 27.05
N VAL A 200 -1.68 -4.35 26.62
CA VAL A 200 -1.39 -3.99 25.23
C VAL A 200 0.10 -4.11 24.93
N ALA A 201 0.44 -4.90 23.94
CA ALA A 201 1.80 -5.09 23.42
C ALA A 201 2.18 -3.96 22.45
N ALA A 202 1.30 -3.68 21.49
CA ALA A 202 1.54 -2.63 20.49
C ALA A 202 0.24 -2.04 19.96
N VAL A 203 0.35 -0.79 19.47
CA VAL A 203 -0.62 -0.15 18.58
C VAL A 203 -0.10 -0.19 17.17
N VAL A 204 -0.96 -0.57 16.20
CA VAL A 204 -0.63 -0.58 14.77
C VAL A 204 -1.49 0.46 14.05
N ILE A 205 -0.87 1.29 13.22
CA ILE A 205 -1.56 2.38 12.52
C ILE A 205 -0.97 2.66 11.13
N GLU A 206 -1.83 2.89 10.14
CA GLU A 206 -1.48 3.55 8.87
C GLU A 206 -1.37 5.07 9.13
N PRO A 207 -0.24 5.73 8.85
CA PRO A 207 -0.07 7.16 9.13
C PRO A 207 -0.81 8.02 8.11
N LEU A 208 -1.42 9.14 8.53
CA LEU A 208 -2.12 10.17 7.75
C LEU A 208 -3.36 9.70 7.00
N ILE A 209 -3.39 8.49 6.45
CA ILE A 209 -4.44 8.03 5.55
C ILE A 209 -4.60 6.51 5.63
N GLN A 210 -5.84 6.05 5.78
CA GLN A 210 -6.23 4.65 5.68
C GLN A 210 -6.58 4.34 4.22
N GLY A 211 -5.70 3.60 3.53
CA GLY A 211 -5.82 3.35 2.10
C GLY A 211 -7.04 2.52 1.74
N ALA A 212 -7.12 1.32 2.26
CA ALA A 212 -8.19 0.35 1.96
C ALA A 212 -9.57 0.78 2.50
N ALA A 213 -9.62 1.77 3.39
CA ALA A 213 -10.86 2.41 3.84
C ALA A 213 -11.44 3.42 2.82
N GLY A 214 -10.94 3.45 1.59
CA GLY A 214 -11.33 4.42 0.57
C GLY A 214 -10.59 5.75 0.72
N MET A 215 -9.29 5.70 0.98
CA MET A 215 -8.43 6.89 1.14
C MET A 215 -8.93 7.84 2.22
N ARG A 216 -9.30 7.28 3.38
CA ARG A 216 -9.83 8.03 4.51
C ARG A 216 -8.69 8.75 5.24
N LEU A 217 -8.76 10.07 5.30
CA LEU A 217 -7.78 10.89 6.00
C LEU A 217 -7.97 10.82 7.51
N TRP A 218 -6.87 10.79 8.24
CA TRP A 218 -6.86 11.07 9.66
C TRP A 218 -6.93 12.59 9.93
N PRO A 219 -7.53 13.01 11.03
CA PRO A 219 -7.35 14.37 11.53
C PRO A 219 -5.85 14.69 11.72
N PRO A 220 -5.38 15.89 11.39
CA PRO A 220 -4.00 16.29 11.64
C PRO A 220 -3.61 16.10 13.10
N GLY A 221 -2.38 15.62 13.36
CA GLY A 221 -1.87 15.36 14.71
C GLY A 221 -2.24 13.97 15.26
N THR A 222 -3.03 13.17 14.54
CA THR A 222 -3.46 11.83 14.98
C THR A 222 -2.28 10.94 15.35
N LEU A 223 -1.27 10.84 14.48
CA LEU A 223 -0.12 9.96 14.72
C LEU A 223 0.69 10.39 15.95
N ARG A 224 0.82 11.71 16.16
CA ARG A 224 1.49 12.27 17.34
C ARG A 224 0.76 11.89 18.63
N VAL A 225 -0.56 12.04 18.67
CA VAL A 225 -1.37 11.64 19.83
C VAL A 225 -1.21 10.15 20.12
N VAL A 226 -1.21 9.29 19.09
CA VAL A 226 -0.97 7.84 19.25
C VAL A 226 0.43 7.58 19.81
N ARG A 227 1.47 8.28 19.32
CA ARG A 227 2.84 8.15 19.85
C ARG A 227 2.92 8.56 21.33
N GLU A 228 2.30 9.67 21.69
CA GLU A 228 2.23 10.15 23.08
C GLU A 228 1.51 9.16 23.99
N TRP A 229 0.37 8.63 23.53
CA TRP A 229 -0.36 7.60 24.25
C TRP A 229 0.50 6.34 24.48
N CYS A 230 1.16 5.85 23.44
CA CYS A 230 2.06 4.70 23.54
C CYS A 230 3.21 4.96 24.52
N SER A 231 3.75 6.18 24.54
CA SER A 231 4.84 6.55 25.46
C SER A 231 4.36 6.57 26.92
N ARG A 232 3.17 7.12 27.19
CA ARG A 232 2.61 7.18 28.54
C ARG A 232 2.23 5.81 29.10
N THR A 233 1.83 4.88 28.23
CA THR A 233 1.37 3.54 28.62
C THR A 233 2.44 2.46 28.52
N ASP A 234 3.68 2.82 28.14
CA ASP A 234 4.77 1.88 27.83
C ASP A 234 4.31 0.82 26.82
N THR A 235 3.64 1.24 25.75
CA THR A 235 3.16 0.40 24.66
C THR A 235 4.01 0.64 23.42
N LEU A 236 4.32 -0.39 22.62
CA LEU A 236 5.06 -0.21 21.37
C LEU A 236 4.16 0.43 20.31
N LEU A 237 4.75 1.28 19.47
CA LEU A 237 4.10 1.83 18.28
C LEU A 237 4.68 1.19 17.02
N ILE A 238 3.82 0.57 16.22
CA ILE A 238 4.11 0.03 14.89
C ILE A 238 3.43 0.93 13.87
N VAL A 239 4.22 1.56 12.99
CA VAL A 239 3.69 2.39 11.89
C VAL A 239 3.78 1.61 10.59
N ASP A 240 2.65 1.47 9.91
CA ASP A 240 2.53 0.82 8.63
C ASP A 240 2.67 1.83 7.49
N GLU A 241 3.88 1.96 6.96
CA GLU A 241 4.22 2.82 5.82
C GLU A 241 4.23 2.05 4.48
N VAL A 242 3.65 0.88 4.43
CA VAL A 242 3.63 0.04 3.21
C VAL A 242 2.99 0.76 2.03
N MET A 243 1.94 1.55 2.27
CA MET A 243 1.29 2.35 1.23
C MET A 243 1.81 3.79 1.18
N THR A 244 2.10 4.38 2.33
CA THR A 244 2.31 5.82 2.49
C THR A 244 3.76 6.24 2.29
N GLY A 245 4.69 5.31 2.41
CA GLY A 245 6.11 5.55 2.25
C GLY A 245 6.54 5.86 0.81
N PHE A 246 7.80 6.24 0.68
CA PHE A 246 8.47 6.48 -0.60
C PHE A 246 7.80 7.57 -1.45
N GLY A 247 7.60 8.75 -0.86
CA GLY A 247 7.16 9.95 -1.57
C GLY A 247 5.65 10.11 -1.73
N ARG A 248 4.84 9.10 -1.44
CA ARG A 248 3.38 9.13 -1.71
C ARG A 248 2.64 10.30 -1.08
N THR A 249 3.06 10.72 0.10
CA THR A 249 2.43 11.84 0.83
C THR A 249 3.14 13.19 0.62
N GLY A 250 4.17 13.23 -0.24
CA GLY A 250 4.99 14.41 -0.50
C GLY A 250 6.29 14.47 0.33
N ARG A 251 6.49 13.53 1.25
CA ARG A 251 7.74 13.30 1.98
C ARG A 251 8.18 11.86 1.80
N MET A 252 9.42 11.53 2.17
CA MET A 252 9.92 10.16 2.04
C MET A 252 9.02 9.21 2.83
N PHE A 253 8.64 9.56 4.06
CA PHE A 253 7.71 8.80 4.89
C PHE A 253 6.59 9.70 5.44
N ALA A 254 5.40 9.15 5.59
CA ALA A 254 4.25 9.90 6.10
C ALA A 254 4.43 10.32 7.57
N SER A 255 5.10 9.50 8.38
CA SER A 255 5.42 9.82 9.78
C SER A 255 6.23 11.10 9.97
N GLU A 256 6.98 11.53 8.95
CA GLU A 256 7.75 12.79 8.97
C GLU A 256 6.86 14.04 9.05
N HIS A 257 5.61 13.98 8.54
CA HIS A 257 4.69 15.12 8.60
C HIS A 257 4.33 15.51 10.03
N GLU A 258 4.36 14.56 10.95
CA GLU A 258 4.06 14.78 12.36
C GLU A 258 5.29 14.61 13.27
N SER A 259 6.48 14.42 12.68
CA SER A 259 7.76 14.23 13.40
C SER A 259 7.71 13.08 14.40
N VAL A 260 7.05 11.96 14.03
CA VAL A 260 6.89 10.79 14.88
C VAL A 260 7.90 9.72 14.51
N ILE A 261 8.63 9.24 15.51
CA ILE A 261 9.50 8.08 15.40
C ILE A 261 8.81 6.89 16.12
N PRO A 262 8.44 5.83 15.39
CA PRO A 262 7.85 4.64 15.99
C PRO A 262 8.90 3.73 16.64
N ASP A 263 8.44 2.72 17.38
CA ASP A 263 9.31 1.63 17.85
C ASP A 263 9.63 0.64 16.71
N MET A 264 8.70 0.47 15.76
CA MET A 264 8.89 -0.29 14.53
C MET A 264 8.14 0.37 13.36
N MET A 265 8.70 0.28 12.16
CA MET A 265 8.10 0.77 10.91
C MET A 265 8.13 -0.34 9.85
N VAL A 266 7.01 -0.55 9.18
CA VAL A 266 6.91 -1.54 8.10
C VAL A 266 6.90 -0.84 6.75
N LEU A 267 7.80 -1.25 5.86
CA LEU A 267 8.01 -0.73 4.52
C LEU A 267 7.79 -1.83 3.49
N GLY A 268 7.18 -1.51 2.37
CA GLY A 268 6.93 -2.46 1.28
C GLY A 268 6.56 -1.72 0.00
N LYS A 269 5.83 -2.37 -0.92
CA LYS A 269 5.33 -1.76 -2.17
C LYS A 269 6.37 -0.88 -2.90
N GLY A 270 6.33 0.43 -2.66
CA GLY A 270 7.23 1.41 -3.24
C GLY A 270 8.71 1.16 -2.92
N LEU A 271 9.04 0.37 -1.93
CA LEU A 271 10.41 0.03 -1.55
C LEU A 271 11.27 -0.43 -2.75
N THR A 272 10.72 -1.32 -3.58
CA THR A 272 11.42 -1.82 -4.78
C THR A 272 11.05 -1.06 -6.05
N GLY A 273 10.33 0.06 -5.94
CA GLY A 273 9.74 0.74 -7.10
C GLY A 273 8.67 -0.06 -7.83
N GLY A 274 8.14 -1.12 -7.18
CA GLY A 274 7.14 -2.02 -7.77
C GLY A 274 7.71 -3.15 -8.63
N TYR A 275 9.02 -3.39 -8.58
CA TYR A 275 9.69 -4.38 -9.45
C TYR A 275 9.68 -5.79 -8.89
N LEU A 276 9.90 -5.95 -7.60
CA LEU A 276 10.02 -7.26 -6.95
C LEU A 276 9.36 -7.26 -5.57
N PRO A 277 8.81 -8.39 -5.13
CA PRO A 277 8.33 -8.54 -3.76
C PRO A 277 9.51 -8.37 -2.78
N LEU A 278 9.36 -7.48 -1.84
CA LEU A 278 10.25 -7.27 -0.70
C LEU A 278 9.56 -6.36 0.32
N ALA A 279 9.74 -6.65 1.58
CA ALA A 279 9.40 -5.73 2.66
C ALA A 279 10.53 -5.67 3.70
N ILE A 280 10.49 -4.61 4.48
CA ILE A 280 11.39 -4.35 5.58
C ILE A 280 10.54 -4.02 6.81
N THR A 281 10.85 -4.65 7.93
CA THR A 281 10.49 -4.15 9.25
C THR A 281 11.71 -3.48 9.84
N LEU A 282 11.65 -2.15 9.95
CA LEU A 282 12.68 -1.34 10.58
C LEU A 282 12.39 -1.27 12.08
N ILE A 283 13.38 -1.57 12.90
CA ILE A 283 13.24 -1.82 14.34
C ILE A 283 14.16 -0.89 15.11
N SER A 284 13.64 -0.34 16.22
CA SER A 284 14.43 0.53 17.10
C SER A 284 15.42 -0.26 17.96
N GLU A 285 16.53 0.40 18.33
CA GLU A 285 17.52 -0.17 19.26
C GLU A 285 16.88 -0.57 20.60
N LYS A 286 15.93 0.20 21.10
CA LYS A 286 15.14 -0.14 22.30
C LYS A 286 14.52 -1.54 22.19
N VAL A 287 13.94 -1.86 21.05
CA VAL A 287 13.30 -3.16 20.83
C VAL A 287 14.36 -4.23 20.57
N PHE A 288 15.35 -3.97 19.71
CA PHE A 288 16.36 -4.93 19.33
C PHE A 288 17.24 -5.38 20.50
N SER A 289 17.62 -4.47 21.41
CA SER A 289 18.51 -4.78 22.55
C SER A 289 17.99 -5.90 23.46
N VAL A 290 16.68 -6.13 23.50
CA VAL A 290 16.09 -7.23 24.28
C VAL A 290 16.41 -8.59 23.66
N PHE A 291 16.67 -8.63 22.34
CA PHE A 291 17.05 -9.83 21.60
C PHE A 291 18.57 -10.08 21.59
N ASP A 292 19.36 -9.22 22.21
CA ASP A 292 20.81 -9.42 22.36
C ASP A 292 21.10 -10.54 23.37
N GLY A 293 21.37 -11.73 22.83
CA GLY A 293 21.66 -12.94 23.60
C GLY A 293 21.51 -14.22 22.78
N SER A 294 21.77 -15.35 23.44
CA SER A 294 21.81 -16.64 22.77
C SER A 294 20.44 -17.30 22.59
N VAL A 295 20.39 -18.31 21.71
CA VAL A 295 19.25 -19.21 21.56
C VAL A 295 18.93 -19.92 22.88
N ALA A 296 19.95 -20.34 23.64
CA ALA A 296 19.78 -21.00 24.92
C ALA A 296 19.11 -20.09 25.97
N GLU A 297 19.31 -18.79 25.87
CA GLU A 297 18.62 -17.78 26.70
C GLU A 297 17.20 -17.44 26.21
N GLY A 298 16.74 -18.05 25.10
CA GLY A 298 15.46 -17.78 24.50
C GLY A 298 15.36 -16.41 23.80
N LYS A 299 16.50 -15.77 23.50
CA LYS A 299 16.56 -14.42 22.95
C LYS A 299 16.58 -14.34 21.43
N ALA A 300 16.82 -15.47 20.75
CA ALA A 300 16.76 -15.46 19.28
C ALA A 300 15.30 -15.27 18.79
N LEU A 301 15.12 -14.45 17.77
CA LEU A 301 13.86 -14.38 17.03
C LEU A 301 13.73 -15.62 16.15
N ALA A 302 12.89 -16.57 16.55
CA ALA A 302 12.65 -17.80 15.80
C ALA A 302 11.61 -17.57 14.68
N TYR A 303 11.95 -16.72 13.71
CA TYR A 303 11.10 -16.37 12.57
C TYR A 303 11.95 -15.96 11.38
N GLY A 304 11.51 -16.31 10.19
CA GLY A 304 12.15 -15.95 8.92
C GLY A 304 11.47 -16.65 7.77
N HIS A 305 11.76 -16.20 6.54
CA HIS A 305 11.21 -16.73 5.29
C HIS A 305 12.34 -17.26 4.42
N SER A 306 11.99 -18.12 3.46
CA SER A 306 12.97 -18.69 2.52
C SER A 306 13.67 -17.60 1.70
N TYR A 307 12.97 -16.52 1.35
CA TYR A 307 13.49 -15.41 0.57
C TYR A 307 13.93 -14.19 1.39
N THR A 308 14.09 -14.33 2.72
CA THR A 308 14.64 -13.25 3.56
C THR A 308 15.95 -12.74 2.98
N GLY A 309 16.05 -11.42 2.78
CA GLY A 309 17.23 -10.76 2.22
C GLY A 309 17.52 -11.13 0.76
N ASN A 310 16.49 -11.45 -0.03
CA ASN A 310 16.64 -11.78 -1.46
C ASN A 310 17.48 -10.74 -2.20
N ALA A 311 18.57 -11.17 -2.80
CA ALA A 311 19.55 -10.28 -3.41
C ALA A 311 19.01 -9.48 -4.58
N LEU A 312 18.11 -10.05 -5.39
CA LEU A 312 17.47 -9.31 -6.50
C LEU A 312 16.52 -8.24 -5.99
N GLY A 313 15.68 -8.57 -4.99
CA GLY A 313 14.78 -7.62 -4.35
C GLY A 313 15.55 -6.47 -3.69
N CYS A 314 16.63 -6.80 -2.97
CA CYS A 314 17.49 -5.81 -2.33
C CYS A 314 18.19 -4.89 -3.35
N ALA A 315 18.68 -5.44 -4.47
CA ALA A 315 19.28 -4.64 -5.54
C ALA A 315 18.27 -3.70 -6.20
N ALA A 316 17.03 -4.16 -6.42
CA ALA A 316 15.95 -3.34 -6.94
C ALA A 316 15.59 -2.21 -5.96
N ALA A 317 15.46 -2.52 -4.67
CA ALA A 317 15.14 -1.54 -3.64
C ALA A 317 16.23 -0.49 -3.48
N LYS A 318 17.51 -0.90 -3.46
CA LYS A 318 18.63 0.04 -3.42
C LYS A 318 18.62 0.98 -4.63
N ALA A 319 18.43 0.43 -5.84
CA ALA A 319 18.33 1.24 -7.04
C ALA A 319 17.12 2.18 -7.03
N SER A 320 15.98 1.76 -6.44
CA SER A 320 14.81 2.60 -6.21
C SER A 320 15.15 3.80 -5.31
N LEU A 321 15.89 3.60 -4.23
CA LEU A 321 16.36 4.70 -3.37
C LEU A 321 17.31 5.64 -4.11
N GLU A 322 18.24 5.09 -4.90
CA GLU A 322 19.17 5.90 -5.71
C GLU A 322 18.46 6.79 -6.74
N VAL A 323 17.30 6.37 -7.25
CA VAL A 323 16.48 7.18 -8.18
C VAL A 323 15.92 8.42 -7.47
N PHE A 324 15.54 8.33 -6.19
CA PHE A 324 15.08 9.52 -5.44
C PHE A 324 16.11 10.64 -5.44
N GLU A 325 17.39 10.31 -5.24
CA GLU A 325 18.47 11.30 -5.24
C GLU A 325 18.82 11.76 -6.66
N LYS A 326 19.02 10.80 -7.59
CA LYS A 326 19.48 11.10 -8.95
C LYS A 326 18.50 11.96 -9.75
N ASP A 327 17.22 11.70 -9.57
CA ASP A 327 16.15 12.35 -10.36
C ASP A 327 15.47 13.48 -9.58
N GLY A 328 15.89 13.76 -8.33
CA GLY A 328 15.29 14.78 -7.48
C GLY A 328 13.78 14.56 -7.29
N VAL A 329 13.37 13.29 -7.04
CA VAL A 329 11.96 12.88 -7.13
C VAL A 329 11.07 13.65 -6.15
N LEU A 330 11.52 13.86 -4.91
CA LEU A 330 10.71 14.55 -3.90
C LEU A 330 10.55 16.04 -4.23
N GLU A 331 11.60 16.71 -4.69
CA GLU A 331 11.56 18.10 -5.12
C GLU A 331 10.64 18.30 -6.33
N ALA A 332 10.72 17.37 -7.29
CA ALA A 332 9.87 17.37 -8.48
C ALA A 332 8.40 17.04 -8.18
N LEU A 333 8.11 16.43 -7.04
CA LEU A 333 6.76 15.98 -6.68
C LEU A 333 5.87 17.13 -6.17
N GLU A 334 6.40 18.10 -5.46
CA GLU A 334 5.62 19.18 -4.86
C GLU A 334 4.79 19.99 -5.88
N PRO A 335 5.34 20.46 -7.03
CA PRO A 335 4.53 21.11 -8.05
C PRO A 335 3.48 20.19 -8.66
N LYS A 336 3.75 18.87 -8.78
CA LYS A 336 2.75 17.90 -9.25
C LYS A 336 1.61 17.70 -8.24
N ILE A 337 1.89 17.72 -6.94
CA ILE A 337 0.87 17.66 -5.89
C ILE A 337 -0.06 18.88 -5.99
N ARG A 338 0.49 20.08 -6.14
CA ARG A 338 -0.31 21.31 -6.34
C ARG A 338 -1.13 21.25 -7.62
N HIS A 339 -0.55 20.76 -8.73
CA HIS A 339 -1.27 20.58 -9.98
C HIS A 339 -2.42 19.58 -9.83
N LEU A 340 -2.18 18.45 -9.17
CA LEU A 340 -3.23 17.45 -8.86
C LEU A 340 -4.36 18.08 -8.04
N SER A 341 -4.03 18.86 -7.00
CA SER A 341 -5.02 19.54 -6.16
C SER A 341 -5.92 20.47 -6.98
N SER A 342 -5.32 21.27 -7.86
CA SER A 342 -6.07 22.18 -8.76
C SER A 342 -6.94 21.41 -9.75
N ALA A 343 -6.44 20.33 -10.33
CA ALA A 343 -7.21 19.51 -11.28
C ALA A 343 -8.39 18.79 -10.60
N LEU A 344 -8.19 18.27 -9.38
CA LEU A 344 -9.21 17.60 -8.59
C LEU A 344 -10.32 18.55 -8.12
N ALA A 345 -10.04 19.84 -7.96
CA ALA A 345 -11.05 20.82 -7.54
C ALA A 345 -12.28 20.82 -8.47
N GLY A 346 -12.06 20.72 -9.78
CA GLY A 346 -13.14 20.64 -10.75
C GLY A 346 -13.95 19.35 -10.73
N LEU A 347 -13.50 18.29 -10.06
CA LEU A 347 -14.30 17.07 -9.89
C LEU A 347 -15.31 17.19 -8.75
N ARG A 348 -15.05 18.05 -7.74
CA ARG A 348 -15.94 18.25 -6.59
C ARG A 348 -17.31 18.78 -6.97
N GLU A 349 -17.36 19.55 -8.06
CA GLU A 349 -18.58 20.17 -8.55
C GLU A 349 -19.42 19.24 -9.45
N LEU A 350 -18.91 18.05 -9.77
CA LEU A 350 -19.61 17.14 -10.68
C LEU A 350 -20.79 16.46 -9.98
N PRO A 351 -21.96 16.42 -10.61
CA PRO A 351 -23.02 15.52 -10.19
C PRO A 351 -22.50 14.07 -10.14
N GLY A 352 -22.80 13.36 -9.04
CA GLY A 352 -22.34 11.99 -8.84
C GLY A 352 -21.02 11.88 -8.06
N VAL A 353 -20.36 12.98 -7.73
CA VAL A 353 -19.23 13.02 -6.78
C VAL A 353 -19.77 13.45 -5.41
N LYS A 354 -19.46 12.65 -4.39
CA LYS A 354 -19.84 12.93 -3.00
C LYS A 354 -18.73 13.69 -2.27
N GLU A 355 -17.49 13.24 -2.46
CA GLU A 355 -16.31 13.79 -1.78
C GLU A 355 -15.05 13.54 -2.61
N VAL A 356 -14.10 14.47 -2.53
CA VAL A 356 -12.74 14.30 -3.08
C VAL A 356 -11.74 14.53 -1.97
N ARG A 357 -10.94 13.51 -1.67
CA ARG A 357 -9.89 13.49 -0.66
C ARG A 357 -8.53 13.47 -1.33
N GLN A 358 -7.55 14.16 -0.74
CA GLN A 358 -6.17 14.15 -1.21
C GLN A 358 -5.20 14.14 -0.03
N CYS A 359 -4.16 13.31 -0.10
CA CYS A 359 -3.00 13.32 0.79
C CYS A 359 -1.73 13.21 -0.08
N GLY A 360 -1.01 14.32 -0.25
CA GLY A 360 0.12 14.35 -1.17
C GLY A 360 -0.27 13.93 -2.60
N PHE A 361 0.30 12.84 -3.09
CA PHE A 361 0.06 12.27 -4.42
C PHE A 361 -0.91 11.09 -4.42
N ILE A 362 -1.76 11.01 -3.41
CA ILE A 362 -2.83 10.03 -3.23
C ILE A 362 -4.16 10.77 -3.29
N ALA A 363 -5.09 10.34 -4.14
CA ALA A 363 -6.43 10.88 -4.18
C ALA A 363 -7.50 9.77 -4.18
N GLY A 364 -8.61 10.05 -3.50
CA GLY A 364 -9.83 9.26 -3.51
C GLY A 364 -11.02 10.11 -3.90
N ILE A 365 -11.76 9.67 -4.92
CA ILE A 365 -12.98 10.33 -5.41
C ILE A 365 -14.16 9.44 -5.04
N GLU A 366 -14.92 9.83 -4.02
CA GLU A 366 -16.08 9.08 -3.55
C GLU A 366 -17.30 9.42 -4.41
N THR A 367 -17.92 8.38 -4.95
CA THR A 367 -19.11 8.49 -5.78
C THR A 367 -20.39 8.50 -4.93
N ALA A 368 -21.43 9.16 -5.42
CA ALA A 368 -22.69 9.35 -4.71
C ALA A 368 -23.56 8.08 -4.62
N ARG A 369 -23.32 7.07 -5.47
CA ARG A 369 -24.15 5.86 -5.56
C ARG A 369 -23.31 4.59 -5.47
N PRO A 370 -23.82 3.51 -4.83
CA PRO A 370 -23.19 2.20 -4.85
C PRO A 370 -22.95 1.70 -6.28
N GLY A 371 -21.79 1.05 -6.51
CA GLY A 371 -21.40 0.49 -7.79
C GLY A 371 -20.93 1.50 -8.84
N MET A 372 -21.21 2.79 -8.66
CA MET A 372 -20.84 3.83 -9.63
C MET A 372 -19.32 3.93 -9.82
N ALA A 373 -18.53 3.78 -8.75
CA ALA A 373 -17.08 3.84 -8.85
C ALA A 373 -16.51 2.74 -9.78
N ALA A 374 -17.06 1.51 -9.71
CA ALA A 374 -16.66 0.42 -10.58
C ALA A 374 -16.99 0.73 -12.04
N ALA A 375 -18.23 1.20 -12.33
CA ALA A 375 -18.63 1.59 -13.67
C ALA A 375 -17.76 2.71 -14.24
N VAL A 376 -17.41 3.73 -13.43
CA VAL A 376 -16.50 4.82 -13.83
C VAL A 376 -15.11 4.29 -14.15
N CYS A 377 -14.57 3.39 -13.36
CA CYS A 377 -13.25 2.80 -13.63
C CYS A 377 -13.23 1.99 -14.94
N ILE A 378 -14.31 1.30 -15.28
CA ILE A 378 -14.45 0.60 -16.56
C ILE A 378 -14.53 1.60 -17.72
N GLU A 379 -15.36 2.65 -17.58
CA GLU A 379 -15.49 3.70 -18.62
C GLU A 379 -14.17 4.46 -18.82
N ALA A 380 -13.41 4.74 -17.75
CA ALA A 380 -12.12 5.42 -17.81
C ALA A 380 -11.09 4.72 -18.71
N ARG A 381 -11.18 3.39 -18.86
CA ARG A 381 -10.35 2.62 -19.80
C ARG A 381 -10.53 3.09 -21.25
N ARG A 382 -11.75 3.50 -21.63
CA ARG A 382 -12.04 4.04 -22.96
C ARG A 382 -11.39 5.39 -23.20
N HIS A 383 -11.06 6.09 -22.13
CA HIS A 383 -10.35 7.37 -22.14
C HIS A 383 -8.84 7.22 -21.84
N GLY A 384 -8.30 5.97 -21.89
CA GLY A 384 -6.89 5.70 -21.71
C GLY A 384 -6.40 5.83 -20.26
N LEU A 385 -7.26 5.58 -19.27
CA LEU A 385 -6.90 5.57 -17.86
C LEU A 385 -7.20 4.22 -17.22
N LEU A 386 -6.21 3.60 -16.59
CA LEU A 386 -6.40 2.45 -15.72
C LEU A 386 -6.43 2.91 -14.27
N THR A 387 -7.52 2.63 -13.59
CA THR A 387 -7.64 2.76 -12.15
C THR A 387 -8.62 1.73 -11.62
N ARG A 388 -8.80 1.69 -10.30
CA ARG A 388 -9.68 0.73 -9.63
C ARG A 388 -10.53 1.40 -8.55
N PRO A 389 -11.71 0.84 -8.25
CA PRO A 389 -12.49 1.27 -7.11
C PRO A 389 -12.04 0.58 -5.82
N ILE A 390 -12.29 1.25 -4.68
CA ILE A 390 -12.37 0.64 -3.34
C ILE A 390 -13.77 0.98 -2.83
N GLY A 391 -14.69 0.03 -2.87
CA GLY A 391 -16.10 0.31 -2.63
C GLY A 391 -16.61 1.40 -3.58
N ASN A 392 -17.09 2.51 -3.02
CA ASN A 392 -17.59 3.66 -3.79
C ASN A 392 -16.52 4.72 -4.09
N VAL A 393 -15.25 4.45 -3.85
CA VAL A 393 -14.16 5.42 -4.04
C VAL A 393 -13.30 5.01 -5.22
N ILE A 394 -13.18 5.90 -6.19
CA ILE A 394 -12.20 5.78 -7.28
C ILE A 394 -10.84 6.23 -6.74
N VAL A 395 -9.81 5.41 -6.92
CA VAL A 395 -8.45 5.75 -6.48
C VAL A 395 -7.68 6.40 -7.63
N LEU A 396 -6.99 7.49 -7.36
CA LEU A 396 -6.00 8.07 -8.27
C LEU A 396 -4.67 8.20 -7.52
N MET A 397 -3.74 7.32 -7.84
CA MET A 397 -2.44 7.18 -7.19
C MET A 397 -1.38 6.77 -8.21
N PRO A 398 -1.09 7.63 -9.20
CA PRO A 398 -0.21 7.27 -10.32
C PRO A 398 1.26 7.19 -9.90
N PRO A 399 2.16 6.64 -10.74
CA PRO A 399 3.60 6.71 -10.53
C PRO A 399 4.09 8.16 -10.36
N LEU A 400 5.07 8.38 -9.48
CA LEU A 400 5.58 9.73 -9.19
C LEU A 400 6.26 10.38 -10.41
N CYS A 401 6.71 9.57 -11.38
CA CYS A 401 7.30 10.03 -12.63
C CYS A 401 6.27 10.60 -13.62
N ILE A 402 4.97 10.45 -13.39
CA ILE A 402 3.93 10.98 -14.29
C ILE A 402 4.14 12.47 -14.56
N THR A 403 3.97 12.89 -15.82
CA THR A 403 4.04 14.30 -16.19
C THR A 403 2.77 15.05 -15.82
N THR A 404 2.83 16.37 -15.67
CA THR A 404 1.65 17.20 -15.40
C THR A 404 0.62 17.10 -16.54
N ALA A 405 1.06 16.97 -17.78
CA ALA A 405 0.18 16.76 -18.93
C ALA A 405 -0.56 15.41 -18.86
N GLN A 406 0.13 14.32 -18.50
CA GLN A 406 -0.48 13.02 -18.29
C GLN A 406 -1.45 13.05 -17.09
N LEU A 407 -1.08 13.76 -16.02
CA LEU A 407 -1.93 13.91 -14.84
C LEU A 407 -3.23 14.66 -15.16
N SER A 408 -3.15 15.74 -15.96
CA SER A 408 -4.33 16.45 -16.47
C SER A 408 -5.22 15.54 -17.32
N LYS A 409 -4.61 14.73 -18.22
CA LYS A 409 -5.36 13.75 -19.01
C LYS A 409 -6.06 12.70 -18.15
N ALA A 410 -5.40 12.22 -17.09
CA ALA A 410 -5.99 11.25 -16.17
C ALA A 410 -7.22 11.84 -15.44
N VAL A 411 -7.13 13.08 -14.97
CA VAL A 411 -8.25 13.74 -14.29
C VAL A 411 -9.38 14.04 -15.27
N GLU A 412 -9.08 14.44 -16.51
CA GLU A 412 -10.09 14.65 -17.54
C GLU A 412 -10.80 13.35 -17.96
N ALA A 413 -10.06 12.24 -18.05
CA ALA A 413 -10.63 10.91 -18.25
C ALA A 413 -11.63 10.54 -17.13
N LEU A 414 -11.30 10.84 -15.87
CA LEU A 414 -12.22 10.66 -14.75
C LEU A 414 -13.45 11.57 -14.87
N ARG A 415 -13.25 12.84 -15.20
CA ARG A 415 -14.34 13.81 -15.40
C ARG A 415 -15.35 13.32 -16.44
N ALA A 416 -14.85 12.95 -17.62
CA ALA A 416 -15.69 12.45 -18.73
C ALA A 416 -16.43 11.16 -18.32
N SER A 417 -15.75 10.24 -17.66
CA SER A 417 -16.30 8.95 -17.22
C SER A 417 -17.38 9.14 -16.14
N ILE A 418 -17.13 9.97 -15.13
CA ILE A 418 -18.11 10.29 -14.08
C ILE A 418 -19.37 10.92 -14.69
N ALA A 419 -19.21 11.92 -15.56
CA ALA A 419 -20.32 12.60 -16.19
C ALA A 419 -21.16 11.65 -17.07
N LYS A 420 -20.50 10.73 -17.79
CA LYS A 420 -21.20 9.73 -18.62
C LYS A 420 -21.96 8.74 -17.75
N VAL A 421 -21.30 8.08 -16.79
CA VAL A 421 -21.94 7.09 -15.93
C VAL A 421 -23.11 7.68 -15.13
N TRP A 422 -22.96 8.93 -14.66
CA TRP A 422 -24.05 9.63 -13.98
C TRP A 422 -25.28 9.87 -14.87
N ARG A 423 -25.08 10.29 -16.13
CA ARG A 423 -26.18 10.48 -17.10
C ARG A 423 -26.87 9.16 -17.41
N ASP A 424 -26.11 8.11 -17.70
CA ASP A 424 -26.64 6.80 -18.06
C ASP A 424 -27.47 6.21 -16.91
N SER A 425 -27.01 6.32 -15.66
CA SER A 425 -27.73 5.86 -14.47
C SER A 425 -29.05 6.63 -14.23
N ASN A 426 -29.12 7.92 -14.60
CA ASN A 426 -30.35 8.69 -14.48
C ASN A 426 -31.35 8.40 -15.60
N ALA A 427 -30.86 8.04 -16.79
CA ALA A 427 -31.72 7.65 -17.92
C ALA A 427 -32.38 6.28 -17.67
N SER A 428 -31.65 5.32 -17.10
CA SER A 428 -32.18 4.00 -16.74
C SER A 428 -33.27 4.10 -15.65
N GLY A 429 -32.99 4.84 -14.57
CA GLY A 429 -33.96 5.00 -13.48
C GLY A 429 -35.23 5.76 -13.85
N ARG A 430 -35.25 6.53 -14.97
CA ARG A 430 -36.46 7.15 -15.53
C ARG A 430 -37.31 6.13 -16.31
N LYS A 431 -36.66 5.21 -17.05
CA LYS A 431 -37.38 4.17 -17.80
C LYS A 431 -38.08 3.18 -16.85
N ASP A 432 -37.39 2.76 -15.78
CA ASP A 432 -38.00 1.88 -14.77
C ASP A 432 -39.17 2.54 -14.04
N ALA A 433 -39.14 3.86 -13.83
CA ALA A 433 -40.25 4.61 -13.22
C ALA A 433 -41.44 4.81 -14.18
N GLU A 434 -41.19 4.92 -15.47
CA GLU A 434 -42.26 5.05 -16.50
C GLU A 434 -42.94 3.70 -16.77
N GLU A 435 -42.20 2.57 -16.70
CA GLU A 435 -42.75 1.22 -16.83
C GLU A 435 -43.59 0.77 -15.61
N VAL A 436 -43.29 1.29 -14.41
CA VAL A 436 -44.08 1.03 -13.18
C VAL A 436 -45.36 1.86 -13.13
N THR A 437 -45.47 2.95 -13.92
CA THR A 437 -46.61 3.87 -13.96
C THR A 437 -47.51 3.69 -15.20
N ALA A 438 -47.15 2.77 -16.09
CA ALA A 438 -47.95 2.37 -17.26
C ALA A 438 -48.58 0.97 -17.01
#